data_fdfc169d491dcb042daf0d48cffaefc0
#
_entry.id   fdfc169d491dcb042daf0d48cffaefc0
#
_cell.length_a   1.000
_cell.length_b   1.000
_cell.length_c   1.000
_cell.angle_alpha   90.00
_cell.angle_beta   90.00
_cell.angle_gamma   90.00
#
_symmetry.space_group_name_H-M   'P 1'
#
loop_
_entity.id
_entity.type
_entity.pdbx_description
1 polymer ?
#
loop_
_entity_poly.entity_id
_entity_poly.type
_entity_poly.pdbx_seq_one_letter_code
_entity_poly.pdbx_strand_id
1 'polypeptide(L)'
;MIKNYLLLICLLGVSAVASAANIQLNQSVPTVSVTDKGELVMNNDGKLDYQPWKSQQLVGKVRTIQHIAGRSSAKELNAPLVEAIKQAKFPHDSYQTTTIINTDDAIFGTGVFVKNSVEDSKKEFPYSQFIVDSEGTVKNAWGLKPESSAIIVLDNQGKVLFFKDGELNTQEIQKVISLLVSSLNQ
;
A
#
# COMPACT_ATOMS: atom_id res chain seq x y z
N MET A 1 -50.43 32.74 -35.10
CA MET A 1 -48.97 32.48 -35.27
C MET A 1 -48.38 32.12 -33.90
N ILE A 2 -48.22 30.84 -33.65
CA ILE A 2 -47.66 30.33 -32.38
C ILE A 2 -46.21 29.95 -32.66
N LYS A 3 -45.22 30.67 -32.06
CA LYS A 3 -43.81 30.38 -32.16
C LYS A 3 -43.42 29.30 -31.16
N ASN A 4 -43.10 28.10 -31.64
CA ASN A 4 -42.50 27.04 -30.84
C ASN A 4 -41.02 27.35 -30.58
N TYR A 5 -40.65 27.60 -29.32
CA TYR A 5 -39.24 27.60 -28.89
C TYR A 5 -38.86 26.20 -28.48
N LEU A 6 -37.99 25.56 -29.30
CA LEU A 6 -37.36 24.28 -28.99
C LEU A 6 -36.20 24.55 -28.03
N LEU A 7 -36.37 24.18 -26.76
CA LEU A 7 -35.35 24.30 -25.74
C LEU A 7 -34.39 23.11 -25.88
N LEU A 8 -33.18 23.34 -26.43
CA LEU A 8 -32.13 22.34 -26.57
C LEU A 8 -31.40 22.22 -25.24
N ILE A 9 -31.73 21.20 -24.43
CA ILE A 9 -31.03 20.90 -23.19
C ILE A 9 -29.75 20.12 -23.57
N CYS A 10 -28.59 20.79 -23.53
CA CYS A 10 -27.27 20.12 -23.58
C CYS A 10 -26.98 19.40 -22.26
N LEU A 11 -27.15 18.08 -22.22
CA LEU A 11 -26.67 17.25 -21.13
C LEU A 11 -25.14 17.21 -21.21
N LEU A 12 -24.45 18.00 -20.40
CA LEU A 12 -23.01 17.86 -20.15
C LEU A 12 -22.79 16.60 -19.29
N GLY A 13 -22.52 15.49 -19.95
CA GLY A 13 -22.08 14.27 -19.26
C GLY A 13 -20.72 14.52 -18.62
N VAL A 14 -20.67 14.65 -17.29
CA VAL A 14 -19.44 14.62 -16.54
C VAL A 14 -18.93 13.17 -16.56
N SER A 15 -18.01 12.87 -17.47
CA SER A 15 -17.28 11.60 -17.47
C SER A 15 -16.34 11.60 -16.24
N ALA A 16 -16.69 10.85 -15.21
CA ALA A 16 -15.78 10.55 -14.14
C ALA A 16 -14.61 9.72 -14.72
N VAL A 17 -13.45 10.34 -14.85
CA VAL A 17 -12.22 9.64 -15.24
C VAL A 17 -11.83 8.81 -14.03
N ALA A 18 -12.14 7.51 -14.05
CA ALA A 18 -11.58 6.57 -13.07
C ALA A 18 -10.08 6.53 -13.30
N SER A 19 -9.29 7.06 -12.35
CA SER A 19 -7.84 6.93 -12.38
C SER A 19 -7.49 5.45 -12.26
N ALA A 20 -6.96 4.86 -13.31
CA ALA A 20 -6.44 3.49 -13.26
C ALA A 20 -5.10 3.51 -12.53
N ALA A 21 -4.90 2.53 -11.63
CA ALA A 21 -3.61 2.38 -10.97
C ALA A 21 -2.48 2.14 -11.99
N ASN A 22 -1.32 2.73 -11.72
CA ASN A 22 -0.13 2.62 -12.58
C ASN A 22 0.65 1.31 -12.36
N ILE A 23 0.10 0.36 -11.59
CA ILE A 23 0.73 -0.91 -11.26
C ILE A 23 0.32 -1.98 -12.26
N GLN A 24 1.31 -2.66 -12.87
CA GLN A 24 1.09 -3.68 -13.89
C GLN A 24 1.75 -5.01 -13.49
N LEU A 25 1.05 -6.13 -13.74
CA LEU A 25 1.60 -7.47 -13.49
C LEU A 25 2.87 -7.70 -14.33
N ASN A 26 3.81 -8.43 -13.76
CA ASN A 26 5.11 -8.77 -14.33
C ASN A 26 6.04 -7.57 -14.61
N GLN A 27 5.68 -6.38 -14.14
CA GLN A 27 6.50 -5.18 -14.17
C GLN A 27 6.93 -4.79 -12.75
N SER A 28 7.98 -3.98 -12.64
CA SER A 28 8.32 -3.33 -11.38
C SER A 28 7.28 -2.25 -11.06
N VAL A 29 7.05 -1.97 -9.78
CA VAL A 29 6.22 -0.82 -9.38
C VAL A 29 6.84 0.48 -9.89
N PRO A 30 6.03 1.54 -10.15
CA PRO A 30 6.57 2.83 -10.55
C PRO A 30 7.59 3.35 -9.54
N THR A 31 8.68 3.93 -10.06
CA THR A 31 9.75 4.50 -9.23
C THR A 31 9.23 5.67 -8.42
N VAL A 32 9.47 5.63 -7.11
CA VAL A 32 9.09 6.69 -6.19
C VAL A 32 10.09 6.80 -5.03
N SER A 33 10.25 8.00 -4.47
CA SER A 33 11.07 8.27 -3.29
C SER A 33 10.23 9.00 -2.25
N VAL A 34 10.30 8.56 -0.99
CA VAL A 34 9.68 9.21 0.17
C VAL A 34 10.80 9.80 1.01
N THR A 35 10.87 11.12 1.08
CA THR A 35 11.98 11.87 1.71
C THR A 35 11.52 12.73 2.89
N ASP A 36 10.24 12.93 3.06
CA ASP A 36 9.61 13.70 4.14
C ASP A 36 9.73 12.98 5.50
N LYS A 37 9.37 11.70 5.55
CA LYS A 37 9.58 10.75 6.65
C LYS A 37 10.38 9.55 6.17
N GLY A 38 9.80 8.74 5.28
CA GLY A 38 10.45 7.56 4.74
C GLY A 38 10.34 6.35 5.66
N GLU A 39 11.37 5.53 5.71
CA GLU A 39 11.40 4.28 6.46
C GLU A 39 11.68 4.51 7.94
N LEU A 40 10.84 3.94 8.80
CA LEU A 40 11.07 3.86 10.24
C LEU A 40 12.02 2.69 10.54
N VAL A 41 13.22 3.03 10.98
CA VAL A 41 14.26 2.06 11.35
C VAL A 41 14.47 2.05 12.85
N MET A 42 14.90 0.92 13.38
CA MET A 42 15.31 0.78 14.78
C MET A 42 16.81 0.54 14.80
N ASN A 43 17.56 1.41 15.49
CA ASN A 43 18.99 1.29 15.66
C ASN A 43 19.34 0.21 16.70
N ASN A 44 20.63 -0.07 16.89
CA ASN A 44 21.12 -1.08 17.84
C ASN A 44 20.76 -0.77 19.31
N ASP A 45 20.50 0.48 19.65
CA ASP A 45 20.10 0.92 20.99
C ASP A 45 18.58 0.87 21.19
N GLY A 46 17.83 0.34 20.20
CA GLY A 46 16.37 0.26 20.21
C GLY A 46 15.65 1.59 19.95
N LYS A 47 16.39 2.64 19.60
CA LYS A 47 15.80 3.94 19.25
C LYS A 47 15.28 3.91 17.83
N LEU A 48 14.08 4.47 17.63
CA LEU A 48 13.43 4.61 16.33
C LEU A 48 13.81 5.93 15.67
N ASP A 49 14.13 5.89 14.38
CA ASP A 49 14.45 7.06 13.56
C ASP A 49 13.91 6.88 12.14
N TYR A 50 13.73 7.99 11.40
CA TYR A 50 13.27 7.98 10.02
C TYR A 50 14.42 8.21 9.06
N GLN A 51 14.42 7.48 7.94
CA GLN A 51 15.38 7.67 6.86
C GLN A 51 14.69 7.70 5.49
N PRO A 52 15.23 8.45 4.51
CA PRO A 52 14.68 8.45 3.15
C PRO A 52 14.53 7.03 2.59
N TRP A 53 13.41 6.77 1.93
CA TRP A 53 13.12 5.49 1.30
C TRP A 53 12.90 5.63 -0.20
N LYS A 54 13.24 4.59 -0.96
CA LYS A 54 13.04 4.49 -2.42
C LYS A 54 12.48 3.13 -2.80
N SER A 55 11.58 3.10 -3.78
CA SER A 55 10.95 1.85 -4.25
C SER A 55 11.95 0.83 -4.82
N GLN A 56 13.16 1.25 -5.25
CA GLN A 56 14.22 0.34 -5.65
C GLN A 56 14.72 -0.59 -4.52
N GLN A 57 14.48 -0.24 -3.26
CA GLN A 57 14.81 -1.06 -2.09
C GLN A 57 13.87 -2.27 -1.92
N LEU A 58 12.82 -2.37 -2.74
CA LEU A 58 11.87 -3.49 -2.71
C LEU A 58 12.43 -4.78 -3.33
N VAL A 59 13.52 -4.72 -4.07
CA VAL A 59 14.19 -5.88 -4.69
C VAL A 59 14.95 -6.69 -3.64
N GLY A 60 15.17 -7.99 -3.90
CA GLY A 60 16.01 -8.88 -3.10
C GLY A 60 15.25 -9.86 -2.21
N LYS A 61 13.96 -9.62 -1.94
CA LYS A 61 13.08 -10.53 -1.20
C LYS A 61 11.72 -10.63 -1.87
N VAL A 62 11.04 -11.77 -1.70
CA VAL A 62 9.60 -11.85 -1.96
C VAL A 62 8.89 -10.94 -0.96
N ARG A 63 7.92 -10.15 -1.43
CA ARG A 63 7.29 -9.14 -0.58
C ARG A 63 5.78 -9.12 -0.70
N THR A 64 5.14 -8.83 0.43
CA THR A 64 3.80 -8.27 0.43
C THR A 64 3.89 -6.81 0.82
N ILE A 65 3.48 -5.91 -0.08
CA ILE A 65 3.34 -4.49 0.21
C ILE A 65 1.88 -4.24 0.55
N GLN A 66 1.66 -3.58 1.68
CA GLN A 66 0.38 -3.02 2.07
C GLN A 66 0.51 -1.49 2.08
N HIS A 67 -0.12 -0.81 1.12
CA HIS A 67 -0.29 0.63 1.16
C HIS A 67 -1.61 0.94 1.87
N ILE A 68 -1.58 1.72 2.93
CA ILE A 68 -2.78 2.06 3.73
C ILE A 68 -2.88 3.56 3.95
N ALA A 69 -4.09 4.11 3.83
CA ALA A 69 -4.38 5.43 4.35
C ALA A 69 -4.20 5.46 5.89
N GLY A 70 -3.75 6.58 6.44
CA GLY A 70 -3.49 6.76 7.88
C GLY A 70 -4.76 6.79 8.74
N ARG A 71 -5.65 5.80 8.57
CA ARG A 71 -6.92 5.69 9.28
C ARG A 71 -7.27 4.22 9.59
N SER A 72 -8.01 3.98 10.68
CA SER A 72 -8.35 2.63 11.16
C SER A 72 -9.15 1.84 10.12
N SER A 73 -10.12 2.47 9.45
CA SER A 73 -10.94 1.82 8.42
C SER A 73 -10.10 1.24 7.27
N ALA A 74 -9.07 1.96 6.80
CA ALA A 74 -8.17 1.46 5.76
C ALA A 74 -7.28 0.30 6.25
N LYS A 75 -6.84 0.35 7.53
CA LYS A 75 -6.07 -0.74 8.15
C LYS A 75 -6.90 -2.02 8.27
N GLU A 76 -8.18 -1.90 8.57
CA GLU A 76 -9.09 -3.04 8.77
C GLU A 76 -9.45 -3.76 7.47
N LEU A 77 -9.46 -3.07 6.31
CA LEU A 77 -9.84 -3.65 5.01
C LEU A 77 -9.11 -4.97 4.70
N ASN A 78 -7.81 -5.04 4.96
CA ASN A 78 -6.99 -6.20 4.64
C ASN A 78 -6.40 -6.90 5.89
N ALA A 79 -7.00 -6.67 7.07
CA ALA A 79 -6.59 -7.34 8.31
C ALA A 79 -6.62 -8.88 8.21
N PRO A 80 -7.61 -9.53 7.53
CA PRO A 80 -7.58 -10.97 7.32
C PRO A 80 -6.36 -11.49 6.56
N LEU A 81 -5.85 -10.75 5.55
CA LEU A 81 -4.62 -11.11 4.86
C LEU A 81 -3.41 -10.98 5.78
N VAL A 82 -3.33 -9.89 6.57
CA VAL A 82 -2.22 -9.67 7.51
C VAL A 82 -2.14 -10.83 8.51
N GLU A 83 -3.29 -11.27 9.03
CA GLU A 83 -3.35 -12.41 9.94
C GLU A 83 -2.92 -13.72 9.25
N ALA A 84 -3.36 -13.98 8.02
CA ALA A 84 -2.96 -15.16 7.26
C ALA A 84 -1.42 -15.18 7.00
N ILE A 85 -0.81 -14.04 6.69
CA ILE A 85 0.65 -13.90 6.52
C ILE A 85 1.37 -14.17 7.85
N LYS A 86 0.87 -13.62 8.96
CA LYS A 86 1.43 -13.84 10.30
C LYS A 86 1.42 -15.33 10.68
N GLN A 87 0.31 -16.03 10.39
CA GLN A 87 0.17 -17.46 10.64
C GLN A 87 1.08 -18.33 9.76
N ALA A 88 1.34 -17.89 8.52
CA ALA A 88 2.21 -18.60 7.57
C ALA A 88 3.68 -18.63 7.99
N LYS A 89 4.14 -17.71 8.86
CA LYS A 89 5.51 -17.66 9.42
C LYS A 89 6.61 -17.77 8.35
N PHE A 90 6.46 -17.02 7.26
CA PHE A 90 7.45 -17.01 6.20
C PHE A 90 8.85 -16.63 6.71
N PRO A 91 9.93 -17.22 6.14
CA PRO A 91 11.29 -16.97 6.59
C PRO A 91 11.73 -15.53 6.30
N HIS A 92 12.22 -14.83 7.32
CA HIS A 92 12.59 -13.41 7.23
C HIS A 92 13.79 -13.14 6.30
N ASP A 93 14.59 -14.15 5.98
CA ASP A 93 15.75 -14.00 5.08
C ASP A 93 15.31 -13.83 3.62
N SER A 94 14.20 -14.46 3.22
CA SER A 94 13.68 -14.46 1.84
C SER A 94 12.36 -13.73 1.67
N TYR A 95 11.65 -13.41 2.76
CA TYR A 95 10.36 -12.73 2.76
C TYR A 95 10.36 -11.47 3.63
N GLN A 96 9.64 -10.44 3.20
CA GLN A 96 9.41 -9.24 4.01
C GLN A 96 8.04 -8.63 3.75
N THR A 97 7.32 -8.26 4.81
CA THR A 97 6.18 -7.36 4.72
C THR A 97 6.66 -5.92 4.68
N THR A 98 6.13 -5.13 3.76
CA THR A 98 6.37 -3.69 3.64
C THR A 98 5.05 -2.96 3.80
N THR A 99 4.90 -2.15 4.85
CA THR A 99 3.70 -1.34 5.08
C THR A 99 4.03 0.12 4.79
N ILE A 100 3.32 0.72 3.84
CA ILE A 100 3.43 2.13 3.48
C ILE A 100 2.20 2.84 4.02
N ILE A 101 2.40 3.72 4.99
CA ILE A 101 1.34 4.46 5.67
C ILE A 101 1.27 5.86 5.06
N ASN A 102 0.23 6.11 4.28
CA ASN A 102 -0.07 7.42 3.72
C ASN A 102 -0.80 8.28 4.75
N THR A 103 -0.06 9.18 5.41
CA THR A 103 -0.64 10.06 6.43
C THR A 103 -1.26 11.34 5.85
N ASP A 104 -1.08 11.63 4.54
CA ASP A 104 -1.84 12.66 3.82
C ASP A 104 -3.36 12.35 3.83
N ASP A 105 -3.73 11.07 3.76
CA ASP A 105 -5.11 10.60 3.88
C ASP A 105 -5.58 10.35 5.33
N ALA A 106 -4.81 10.78 6.34
CA ALA A 106 -5.20 10.61 7.74
C ALA A 106 -6.36 11.55 8.11
N ILE A 107 -7.15 11.14 9.12
CA ILE A 107 -8.19 12.00 9.68
C ILE A 107 -7.49 13.14 10.43
N PHE A 108 -7.97 14.37 10.22
CA PHE A 108 -7.41 15.55 10.88
C PHE A 108 -7.33 15.36 12.41
N GLY A 109 -6.18 15.67 12.99
CA GLY A 109 -5.94 15.55 14.44
C GLY A 109 -5.51 14.16 14.92
N THR A 110 -5.48 13.12 14.05
CA THR A 110 -5.10 11.75 14.46
C THR A 110 -3.61 11.42 14.28
N GLY A 111 -2.79 12.35 13.78
CA GLY A 111 -1.38 12.11 13.45
C GLY A 111 -0.53 11.49 14.56
N VAL A 112 -0.75 11.89 15.83
CA VAL A 112 -0.04 11.32 16.98
C VAL A 112 -0.41 9.86 17.18
N PHE A 113 -1.67 9.49 17.03
CA PHE A 113 -2.13 8.09 17.16
C PHE A 113 -1.58 7.21 16.03
N VAL A 114 -1.55 7.73 14.79
CA VAL A 114 -0.94 7.02 13.66
C VAL A 114 0.55 6.80 13.93
N LYS A 115 1.29 7.83 14.34
CA LYS A 115 2.71 7.72 14.69
C LYS A 115 2.94 6.63 15.75
N ASN A 116 2.24 6.68 16.87
CA ASN A 116 2.40 5.70 17.95
C ASN A 116 2.09 4.29 17.46
N SER A 117 1.00 4.09 16.68
CA SER A 117 0.65 2.79 16.11
C SER A 117 1.75 2.22 15.18
N VAL A 118 2.42 3.07 14.39
CA VAL A 118 3.53 2.65 13.52
C VAL A 118 4.76 2.27 14.33
N GLU A 119 5.11 3.06 15.33
CA GLU A 119 6.24 2.80 16.22
C GLU A 119 6.05 1.49 17.02
N ASP A 120 4.85 1.24 17.54
CA ASP A 120 4.51 0.02 18.25
C ASP A 120 4.54 -1.19 17.32
N SER A 121 4.02 -1.05 16.08
CA SER A 121 4.10 -2.10 15.06
C SER A 121 5.56 -2.41 14.69
N LYS A 122 6.45 -1.40 14.60
CA LYS A 122 7.88 -1.62 14.31
C LYS A 122 8.58 -2.36 15.44
N LYS A 123 8.24 -2.09 16.69
CA LYS A 123 8.77 -2.81 17.87
C LYS A 123 8.29 -4.26 17.91
N GLU A 124 7.00 -4.50 17.60
CA GLU A 124 6.40 -5.84 17.57
C GLU A 124 6.93 -6.68 16.40
N PHE A 125 7.13 -6.05 15.23
CA PHE A 125 7.57 -6.70 13.99
C PHE A 125 8.85 -6.06 13.44
N PRO A 126 10.01 -6.23 14.10
CA PRO A 126 11.26 -5.53 13.73
C PRO A 126 11.76 -5.90 12.34
N TYR A 127 11.44 -7.09 11.83
CA TYR A 127 11.81 -7.55 10.48
C TYR A 127 10.94 -6.95 9.37
N SER A 128 9.78 -6.42 9.70
CA SER A 128 8.89 -5.74 8.75
C SER A 128 9.41 -4.34 8.45
N GLN A 129 9.17 -3.88 7.22
CA GLN A 129 9.49 -2.55 6.76
C GLN A 129 8.27 -1.65 6.91
N PHE A 130 8.44 -0.48 7.53
CA PHE A 130 7.39 0.52 7.70
C PHE A 130 7.85 1.84 7.09
N ILE A 131 7.09 2.35 6.13
CA ILE A 131 7.34 3.64 5.46
C ILE A 131 6.20 4.59 5.83
N VAL A 132 6.52 5.79 6.26
CA VAL A 132 5.56 6.86 6.50
C VAL A 132 5.70 7.90 5.40
N ASP A 133 4.64 8.07 4.63
CA ASP A 133 4.52 9.00 3.51
C ASP A 133 3.51 10.08 3.90
N SER A 134 3.98 11.27 4.29
CA SER A 134 3.10 12.35 4.74
C SER A 134 2.66 13.30 3.61
N GLU A 135 3.16 13.10 2.41
CA GLU A 135 2.81 13.89 1.23
C GLU A 135 1.97 13.10 0.20
N GLY A 136 1.65 11.82 0.50
CA GLY A 136 0.91 10.96 -0.42
C GLY A 136 1.66 10.65 -1.72
N THR A 137 2.98 10.75 -1.69
CA THR A 137 3.85 10.61 -2.86
C THR A 137 3.69 9.25 -3.53
N VAL A 138 3.64 8.18 -2.73
CA VAL A 138 3.45 6.80 -3.24
C VAL A 138 2.05 6.62 -3.83
N LYS A 139 1.00 7.07 -3.11
CA LYS A 139 -0.38 7.03 -3.60
C LYS A 139 -0.50 7.66 -4.97
N ASN A 140 0.05 8.86 -5.13
CA ASN A 140 -0.02 9.63 -6.37
C ASN A 140 0.79 8.96 -7.50
N ALA A 141 2.04 8.51 -7.23
CA ALA A 141 2.88 7.85 -8.23
C ALA A 141 2.30 6.53 -8.71
N TRP A 142 1.68 5.75 -7.82
CA TRP A 142 1.11 4.45 -8.14
C TRP A 142 -0.35 4.51 -8.58
N GLY A 143 -1.01 5.68 -8.51
CA GLY A 143 -2.40 5.90 -8.92
C GLY A 143 -3.39 5.16 -8.02
N LEU A 144 -3.11 5.09 -6.70
CA LEU A 144 -3.93 4.36 -5.74
C LEU A 144 -5.12 5.20 -5.27
N LYS A 145 -6.19 4.52 -4.87
CA LYS A 145 -7.40 5.16 -4.34
C LYS A 145 -7.11 5.87 -3.02
N PRO A 146 -7.66 7.06 -2.82
CA PRO A 146 -7.60 7.74 -1.53
C PRO A 146 -8.38 6.95 -0.47
N GLU A 147 -8.01 7.15 0.79
CA GLU A 147 -8.71 6.62 1.97
C GLU A 147 -8.83 5.08 2.02
N SER A 148 -8.07 4.36 1.20
CA SER A 148 -8.17 2.92 0.95
C SER A 148 -6.93 2.16 1.43
N SER A 149 -6.91 0.86 1.15
CA SER A 149 -5.78 -0.04 1.32
C SER A 149 -5.54 -0.78 0.02
N ALA A 150 -4.28 -0.87 -0.42
CA ALA A 150 -3.88 -1.65 -1.60
C ALA A 150 -2.88 -2.72 -1.22
N ILE A 151 -3.00 -3.90 -1.85
CA ILE A 151 -2.09 -5.03 -1.68
C ILE A 151 -1.33 -5.28 -2.98
N ILE A 152 -0.01 -5.35 -2.89
CA ILE A 152 0.88 -5.72 -3.98
C ILE A 152 1.77 -6.87 -3.51
N VAL A 153 1.89 -7.94 -4.31
CA VAL A 153 2.87 -9.01 -4.08
C VAL A 153 3.98 -8.88 -5.11
N LEU A 154 5.22 -8.90 -4.65
CA LEU A 154 6.41 -8.87 -5.50
C LEU A 154 7.20 -10.18 -5.36
N ASP A 155 7.79 -10.63 -6.46
CA ASP A 155 8.88 -11.61 -6.41
C ASP A 155 10.20 -10.99 -5.90
N ASN A 156 11.25 -11.80 -5.79
CA ASN A 156 12.57 -11.36 -5.32
C ASN A 156 13.28 -10.40 -6.32
N GLN A 157 12.81 -10.33 -7.57
CA GLN A 157 13.29 -9.37 -8.57
C GLN A 157 12.51 -8.06 -8.56
N GLY A 158 11.49 -7.93 -7.68
CA GLY A 158 10.63 -6.76 -7.57
C GLY A 158 9.54 -6.68 -8.64
N LYS A 159 9.21 -7.81 -9.30
CA LYS A 159 8.11 -7.88 -10.27
C LYS A 159 6.79 -8.14 -9.59
N VAL A 160 5.75 -7.45 -10.02
CA VAL A 160 4.39 -7.56 -9.47
C VAL A 160 3.77 -8.90 -9.88
N LEU A 161 3.47 -9.74 -8.90
CA LEU A 161 2.75 -11.02 -9.07
C LEU A 161 1.25 -10.87 -8.82
N PHE A 162 0.86 -9.91 -7.98
CA PHE A 162 -0.52 -9.63 -7.63
C PHE A 162 -0.67 -8.15 -7.29
N PHE A 163 -1.81 -7.59 -7.66
CA PHE A 163 -2.21 -6.25 -7.27
C PHE A 163 -3.73 -6.18 -7.07
N LYS A 164 -4.15 -5.56 -5.99
CA LYS A 164 -5.52 -5.14 -5.77
C LYS A 164 -5.58 -3.88 -4.91
N ASP A 165 -6.36 -2.92 -5.34
CA ASP A 165 -6.69 -1.71 -4.60
C ASP A 165 -8.09 -1.85 -4.00
N GLY A 166 -8.16 -1.93 -2.68
CA GLY A 166 -9.35 -2.21 -1.88
C GLY A 166 -9.26 -3.51 -1.10
N GLU A 167 -10.40 -3.94 -0.54
CA GLU A 167 -10.54 -5.14 0.26
C GLU A 167 -10.35 -6.43 -0.56
N LEU A 168 -9.61 -7.38 -0.02
CA LEU A 168 -9.47 -8.73 -0.58
C LEU A 168 -10.56 -9.65 -0.04
N ASN A 169 -11.20 -10.39 -0.94
CA ASN A 169 -12.07 -11.50 -0.54
C ASN A 169 -11.26 -12.75 -0.17
N THR A 170 -11.92 -13.77 0.38
CA THR A 170 -11.27 -15.01 0.84
C THR A 170 -10.48 -15.71 -0.26
N GLN A 171 -10.98 -15.76 -1.50
CA GLN A 171 -10.29 -16.40 -2.62
C GLN A 171 -9.02 -15.64 -3.03
N GLU A 172 -9.06 -14.31 -2.98
CA GLU A 172 -7.91 -13.45 -3.25
C GLU A 172 -6.85 -13.59 -2.17
N ILE A 173 -7.24 -13.70 -0.90
CA ILE A 173 -6.31 -13.98 0.21
C ILE A 173 -5.62 -15.34 -0.02
N GLN A 174 -6.37 -16.40 -0.33
CA GLN A 174 -5.79 -17.71 -0.64
C GLN A 174 -4.84 -17.65 -1.83
N LYS A 175 -5.19 -16.91 -2.89
CA LYS A 175 -4.33 -16.69 -4.05
C LYS A 175 -3.03 -15.99 -3.65
N VAL A 176 -3.08 -14.95 -2.83
CA VAL A 176 -1.88 -14.24 -2.33
C VAL A 176 -0.98 -15.20 -1.55
N ILE A 177 -1.52 -15.96 -0.60
CA ILE A 177 -0.72 -16.94 0.18
C ILE A 177 -0.09 -17.99 -0.74
N SER A 178 -0.83 -18.52 -1.72
CA SER A 178 -0.30 -19.50 -2.69
C SER A 178 0.82 -18.92 -3.55
N LEU A 179 0.71 -17.66 -3.99
CA LEU A 179 1.77 -16.96 -4.73
C LEU A 179 3.02 -16.78 -3.88
N LEU A 180 2.88 -16.40 -2.61
CA LEU A 180 4.01 -16.25 -1.68
C LEU A 180 4.73 -17.59 -1.47
N VAL A 181 3.99 -18.67 -1.19
CA VAL A 181 4.55 -20.01 -1.04
C VAL A 181 5.30 -20.45 -2.29
N SER A 182 4.72 -20.30 -3.48
CA SER A 182 5.38 -20.70 -4.73
C SER A 182 6.62 -19.87 -5.05
N SER A 183 6.62 -18.57 -4.74
CA SER A 183 7.76 -17.68 -4.99
C SER A 183 8.92 -17.90 -4.01
N LEU A 184 8.64 -18.40 -2.81
CA LEU A 184 9.66 -18.70 -1.80
C LEU A 184 10.32 -20.08 -2.00
N ASN A 185 9.72 -20.97 -2.81
CA ASN A 185 10.24 -22.30 -3.13
C ASN A 185 11.04 -22.35 -4.46
N GLN A 186 11.23 -21.21 -5.11
CA GLN A 186 12.05 -21.06 -6.32
C GLN A 186 13.48 -20.63 -5.95
#